data_8628c727ce002cf610ba57d58d78c155
#
_entry.id   8628c727ce002cf610ba57d58d78c155
#
_cell.length_a   1.000
_cell.length_b   1.000
_cell.length_c   1.000
_cell.angle_alpha   90.00
_cell.angle_beta   90.00
_cell.angle_gamma   90.00
#
_symmetry.space_group_name_H-M   'P 1'
#
loop_
_entity.id
_entity.type
_entity.pdbx_description
1 polymer ?
#
loop_
_entity_poly.entity_id
_entity_poly.type
_entity_poly.pdbx_seq_one_letter_code
_entity_poly.pdbx_strand_id
1 'polypeptide(L)'
;ALLVGRLVSLDVKQASIKPNRKKGWESYQQKQYNATTKENDLVTKYKKVHYNEFFGTNSVSLTVEYKLISTETGEILKTNLISETLEDEVWYITYDANTKNLLSGSWNNKLISNDTDVINTSYQDRRQIQNLLKANRKLVSTEELKNIALKNVSSQAVNEINSYNPEED
;
A
#
# COMPACT_ATOMS: atom_id res chain seq x y z
N ALA A 1 -30.04 29.76 11.91
CA ALA A 1 -30.13 28.29 11.91
C ALA A 1 -29.05 27.70 12.82
N LEU A 2 -29.32 26.53 13.36
CA LEU A 2 -28.42 25.74 14.21
C LEU A 2 -27.93 24.50 13.41
N LEU A 3 -26.62 24.29 13.32
CA LEU A 3 -26.03 23.07 12.75
C LEU A 3 -25.72 22.08 13.86
N VAL A 4 -26.27 20.87 13.72
CA VAL A 4 -26.02 19.74 14.63
C VAL A 4 -25.39 18.60 13.84
N GLY A 5 -24.23 18.12 14.29
CA GLY A 5 -23.54 16.97 13.71
C GLY A 5 -23.54 15.78 14.67
N ARG A 6 -23.70 14.57 14.14
CA ARG A 6 -23.61 13.30 14.89
C ARG A 6 -22.76 12.29 14.14
N LEU A 7 -21.77 11.72 14.79
CA LEU A 7 -21.07 10.56 14.27
C LEU A 7 -21.99 9.33 14.32
N VAL A 8 -22.30 8.74 13.17
CA VAL A 8 -23.19 7.58 13.03
C VAL A 8 -22.39 6.29 13.12
N SER A 9 -21.27 6.22 12.42
CA SER A 9 -20.37 5.07 12.44
C SER A 9 -18.91 5.47 12.26
N LEU A 10 -18.03 4.68 12.85
CA LEU A 10 -16.59 4.77 12.67
C LEU A 10 -16.02 3.35 12.66
N ASP A 11 -15.46 2.93 11.54
CA ASP A 11 -14.72 1.67 11.40
C ASP A 11 -13.24 2.00 11.14
N VAL A 12 -12.36 1.39 11.95
CA VAL A 12 -10.92 1.60 11.89
C VAL A 12 -10.24 0.24 11.79
N LYS A 13 -9.49 0.03 10.71
CA LYS A 13 -8.67 -1.17 10.50
C LYS A 13 -7.21 -0.79 10.48
N GLN A 14 -6.47 -1.35 11.41
CA GLN A 14 -5.02 -1.14 11.52
C GLN A 14 -4.28 -2.38 11.03
N ALA A 15 -3.34 -2.19 10.12
CA ALA A 15 -2.50 -3.25 9.60
C ALA A 15 -1.60 -3.86 10.68
N SER A 16 -1.47 -5.19 10.64
CA SER A 16 -0.40 -5.91 11.34
C SER A 16 0.62 -6.39 10.30
N ILE A 17 1.64 -5.57 10.05
CA ILE A 17 2.65 -5.86 9.04
C ILE A 17 3.61 -6.91 9.59
N LYS A 18 3.65 -8.09 8.94
CA LYS A 18 4.54 -9.19 9.28
C LYS A 18 5.39 -9.57 8.06
N PRO A 19 6.65 -10.02 8.28
CA PRO A 19 7.47 -10.51 7.19
C PRO A 19 6.89 -11.79 6.59
N ASN A 20 6.72 -11.80 5.27
CA ASN A 20 6.41 -12.98 4.48
C ASN A 20 7.67 -13.39 3.73
N ARG A 21 8.27 -14.52 4.14
CA ARG A 21 9.52 -15.00 3.57
C ARG A 21 9.29 -15.56 2.18
N LYS A 22 9.88 -14.91 1.18
CA LYS A 22 9.80 -15.27 -0.24
C LYS A 22 11.09 -15.96 -0.71
N LYS A 23 10.94 -16.81 -1.71
CA LYS A 23 12.05 -17.41 -2.46
C LYS A 23 12.47 -16.48 -3.58
N GLY A 24 13.77 -16.39 -3.83
CA GLY A 24 14.32 -15.58 -4.89
C GLY A 24 15.71 -16.07 -5.31
N TRP A 25 16.34 -15.28 -6.13
CA TRP A 25 17.66 -15.58 -6.68
C TRP A 25 18.55 -14.33 -6.57
N GLU A 26 19.85 -14.56 -6.40
CA GLU A 26 20.84 -13.50 -6.50
C GLU A 26 21.82 -13.85 -7.62
N SER A 27 21.95 -12.94 -8.58
CA SER A 27 22.93 -13.07 -9.65
C SER A 27 24.33 -12.68 -9.16
N TYR A 28 25.37 -13.38 -9.65
CA TYR A 28 26.77 -13.04 -9.40
C TYR A 28 27.61 -13.37 -10.63
N GLN A 29 28.75 -12.73 -10.74
CA GLN A 29 29.69 -12.98 -11.82
C GLN A 29 30.75 -14.00 -11.37
N GLN A 30 31.00 -14.99 -12.21
CA GLN A 30 32.03 -16.00 -11.99
C GLN A 30 32.96 -16.05 -13.21
N LYS A 31 34.27 -16.04 -12.97
CA LYS A 31 35.25 -16.29 -14.02
C LYS A 31 35.21 -17.77 -14.40
N GLN A 32 35.06 -18.05 -15.68
CA GLN A 32 35.10 -19.40 -16.23
C GLN A 32 36.15 -19.44 -17.36
N TYR A 33 37.08 -20.35 -17.28
CA TYR A 33 38.09 -20.53 -18.31
C TYR A 33 37.47 -21.02 -19.62
N ASN A 34 37.73 -20.34 -20.72
CA ASN A 34 37.28 -20.70 -22.05
C ASN A 34 38.45 -21.34 -22.80
N ALA A 35 38.39 -22.64 -23.05
CA ALA A 35 39.45 -23.39 -23.69
C ALA A 35 39.68 -22.99 -25.17
N THR A 36 38.69 -22.41 -25.81
CA THR A 36 38.77 -21.99 -27.24
C THR A 36 39.54 -20.67 -27.35
N THR A 37 39.24 -19.67 -26.49
CA THR A 37 39.91 -18.37 -26.51
C THR A 37 41.14 -18.32 -25.65
N LYS A 38 41.35 -19.33 -24.77
CA LYS A 38 42.39 -19.40 -23.72
C LYS A 38 42.36 -18.25 -22.72
N GLU A 39 41.17 -17.63 -22.55
CA GLU A 39 40.93 -16.52 -21.63
C GLU A 39 39.85 -16.88 -20.59
N ASN A 40 39.70 -16.03 -19.56
CA ASN A 40 38.62 -16.15 -18.59
C ASN A 40 37.46 -15.28 -18.97
N ASP A 41 36.34 -15.90 -19.30
CA ASP A 41 35.06 -15.22 -19.51
C ASP A 41 34.34 -14.95 -18.19
N LEU A 42 33.62 -13.83 -18.08
CA LEU A 42 32.72 -13.56 -16.99
C LEU A 42 31.34 -14.14 -17.29
N VAL A 43 30.96 -15.16 -16.55
CA VAL A 43 29.67 -15.84 -16.72
C VAL A 43 28.75 -15.45 -15.56
N THR A 44 27.51 -15.06 -15.87
CA THR A 44 26.48 -14.81 -14.85
C THR A 44 25.96 -16.14 -14.29
N LYS A 45 26.06 -16.29 -12.97
CA LYS A 45 25.52 -17.40 -12.20
C LYS A 45 24.44 -16.90 -11.25
N TYR A 46 23.64 -17.83 -10.74
CA TYR A 46 22.53 -17.55 -9.84
C TYR A 46 22.61 -18.45 -8.61
N LYS A 47 22.38 -17.87 -7.44
CA LYS A 47 22.25 -18.63 -6.18
C LYS A 47 20.87 -18.42 -5.59
N LYS A 48 20.32 -19.45 -4.95
CA LYS A 48 19.01 -19.44 -4.29
C LYS A 48 19.08 -18.67 -2.98
N VAL A 49 18.20 -17.69 -2.84
CA VAL A 49 18.14 -16.82 -1.66
C VAL A 49 16.71 -16.67 -1.15
N HIS A 50 16.58 -16.11 0.04
CA HIS A 50 15.30 -15.65 0.56
C HIS A 50 15.35 -14.14 0.75
N TYR A 51 14.20 -13.50 0.60
CA TYR A 51 13.95 -12.11 0.97
C TYR A 51 12.63 -12.02 1.72
N ASN A 52 12.40 -10.93 2.42
CA ASN A 52 11.15 -10.70 3.14
C ASN A 52 10.29 -9.70 2.38
N GLU A 53 9.02 -10.03 2.20
CA GLU A 53 7.99 -9.17 1.65
C GLU A 53 7.10 -8.70 2.80
N PHE A 54 6.67 -7.45 2.74
CA PHE A 54 5.81 -6.81 3.71
C PHE A 54 4.65 -6.15 2.98
N PHE A 55 3.47 -6.37 3.48
CA PHE A 55 2.24 -5.78 2.97
C PHE A 55 1.34 -5.38 4.13
N GLY A 56 0.65 -4.25 4.00
CA GLY A 56 -0.33 -3.83 4.98
C GLY A 56 -1.13 -2.64 4.51
N THR A 57 -2.38 -2.55 4.99
CA THR A 57 -3.31 -1.46 4.68
C THR A 57 -3.94 -0.96 5.97
N ASN A 58 -3.83 0.34 6.24
CA ASN A 58 -4.65 1.02 7.22
C ASN A 58 -5.89 1.59 6.53
N SER A 59 -7.05 1.46 7.13
CA SER A 59 -8.26 2.09 6.62
C SER A 59 -9.11 2.69 7.72
N VAL A 60 -9.79 3.78 7.39
CA VAL A 60 -10.79 4.45 8.23
C VAL A 60 -12.01 4.73 7.38
N SER A 61 -13.17 4.28 7.85
CA SER A 61 -14.47 4.59 7.26
C SER A 61 -15.34 5.24 8.32
N LEU A 62 -15.91 6.40 8.03
CA LEU A 62 -16.82 7.08 8.94
C LEU A 62 -18.05 7.61 8.22
N THR A 63 -19.14 7.70 8.96
CA THR A 63 -20.39 8.31 8.51
C THR A 63 -20.85 9.33 9.54
N VAL A 64 -21.15 10.53 9.09
CA VAL A 64 -21.66 11.63 9.91
C VAL A 64 -23.03 12.03 9.38
N GLU A 65 -24.00 12.17 10.28
CA GLU A 65 -25.27 12.85 10.02
C GLU A 65 -25.12 14.31 10.40
N TYR A 66 -25.62 15.22 9.56
CA TYR A 66 -25.82 16.60 9.99
C TYR A 66 -27.28 17.04 9.80
N LYS A 67 -27.72 18.00 10.64
CA LYS A 67 -29.03 18.63 10.58
C LYS A 67 -28.87 20.14 10.67
N LEU A 68 -29.54 20.85 9.78
CA LEU A 68 -29.73 22.27 9.85
C LEU A 68 -31.13 22.55 10.42
N ILE A 69 -31.21 23.26 11.53
CA ILE A 69 -32.44 23.50 12.28
C ILE A 69 -32.72 24.99 12.31
N SER A 70 -33.95 25.38 12.00
CA SER A 70 -34.40 26.77 12.18
C SER A 70 -34.38 27.15 13.65
N THR A 71 -33.73 28.25 13.99
CA THR A 71 -33.76 28.79 15.38
C THR A 71 -35.03 29.51 15.73
N GLU A 72 -35.86 29.82 14.74
CA GLU A 72 -37.15 30.53 14.92
C GLU A 72 -38.30 29.53 15.13
N THR A 73 -38.36 28.48 14.28
CA THR A 73 -39.46 27.51 14.29
C THR A 73 -39.09 26.18 14.94
N GLY A 74 -37.81 25.84 15.07
CA GLY A 74 -37.33 24.55 15.53
C GLY A 74 -37.43 23.42 14.48
N GLU A 75 -37.83 23.76 13.25
CA GLU A 75 -37.98 22.81 12.15
C GLU A 75 -36.63 22.40 11.58
N ILE A 76 -36.51 21.14 11.13
CA ILE A 76 -35.34 20.64 10.42
C ILE A 76 -35.43 21.15 8.98
N LEU A 77 -34.54 22.08 8.62
CA LEU A 77 -34.43 22.66 7.27
C LEU A 77 -33.73 21.71 6.31
N LYS A 78 -32.73 21.00 6.78
CA LYS A 78 -31.98 20.03 5.97
C LYS A 78 -31.38 18.95 6.85
N THR A 79 -31.31 17.72 6.34
CA THR A 79 -30.57 16.61 6.96
C THR A 79 -29.88 15.82 5.87
N ASN A 80 -28.64 15.38 6.12
CA ASN A 80 -27.93 14.48 5.21
C ASN A 80 -26.96 13.59 5.98
N LEU A 81 -26.55 12.48 5.31
CA LEU A 81 -25.52 11.55 5.74
C LEU A 81 -24.32 11.66 4.80
N ILE A 82 -23.17 11.94 5.36
CA ILE A 82 -21.91 12.00 4.62
C ILE A 82 -21.02 10.86 5.07
N SER A 83 -20.55 10.06 4.12
CA SER A 83 -19.63 8.95 4.38
C SER A 83 -18.30 9.19 3.68
N GLU A 84 -17.21 8.88 4.37
CA GLU A 84 -15.85 8.98 3.87
C GLU A 84 -15.09 7.70 4.21
N THR A 85 -14.33 7.19 3.24
CA THR A 85 -13.42 6.07 3.44
C THR A 85 -12.05 6.45 2.91
N LEU A 86 -11.04 6.32 3.77
CA LEU A 86 -9.64 6.56 3.45
C LEU A 86 -8.82 5.31 3.72
N GLU A 87 -7.89 5.02 2.81
CA GLU A 87 -6.98 3.89 2.91
C GLU A 87 -5.55 4.34 2.60
N ASP A 88 -4.59 3.74 3.30
CA ASP A 88 -3.18 3.85 2.98
C ASP A 88 -2.53 2.47 3.00
N GLU A 89 -1.72 2.19 2.00
CA GLU A 89 -1.15 0.89 1.75
C GLU A 89 0.38 0.96 1.65
N VAL A 90 1.05 -0.04 2.20
CA VAL A 90 2.46 -0.27 1.95
C VAL A 90 2.68 -1.67 1.40
N TRP A 91 3.54 -1.75 0.39
CA TRP A 91 4.06 -3.00 -0.15
C TRP A 91 5.53 -2.81 -0.47
N TYR A 92 6.39 -3.50 0.26
CA TYR A 92 7.84 -3.39 0.12
C TYR A 92 8.53 -4.72 0.42
N ILE A 93 9.80 -4.81 0.05
CA ILE A 93 10.65 -5.96 0.37
C ILE A 93 11.93 -5.51 1.05
N THR A 94 12.54 -6.44 1.81
CA THR A 94 13.88 -6.28 2.36
C THR A 94 14.76 -7.47 1.98
N TYR A 95 16.03 -7.18 1.74
CA TYR A 95 17.05 -8.18 1.46
C TYR A 95 18.39 -7.70 2.02
N ASP A 96 19.07 -8.58 2.79
CA ASP A 96 20.22 -8.20 3.61
C ASP A 96 21.56 -8.32 2.86
N ALA A 97 21.54 -8.68 1.55
CA ALA A 97 22.74 -8.80 0.72
C ALA A 97 22.70 -7.81 -0.46
N ASN A 98 23.25 -8.16 -1.62
CA ASN A 98 23.31 -7.27 -2.76
C ASN A 98 21.94 -7.08 -3.44
N THR A 99 21.25 -6.04 -3.05
CA THR A 99 19.89 -5.71 -3.54
C THR A 99 19.82 -5.48 -5.05
N LYS A 100 20.91 -5.02 -5.69
CA LYS A 100 20.95 -4.80 -7.14
C LYS A 100 20.87 -6.10 -7.94
N ASN A 101 21.31 -7.20 -7.34
CA ASN A 101 21.38 -8.50 -7.97
C ASN A 101 20.22 -9.42 -7.58
N LEU A 102 19.28 -8.94 -6.74
CA LEU A 102 18.12 -9.71 -6.33
C LEU A 102 17.14 -9.86 -7.50
N LEU A 103 16.66 -11.09 -7.69
CA LEU A 103 15.66 -11.46 -8.68
C LEU A 103 14.54 -12.25 -7.98
N SER A 104 13.31 -12.08 -8.45
CA SER A 104 12.19 -12.94 -8.07
C SER A 104 12.29 -14.30 -8.77
N GLY A 105 11.57 -15.28 -8.23
CA GLY A 105 11.48 -16.60 -8.82
C GLY A 105 11.06 -17.63 -7.80
N SER A 106 11.10 -18.90 -8.21
CA SER A 106 10.72 -20.03 -7.35
C SER A 106 11.74 -21.14 -7.43
N TRP A 107 11.82 -21.93 -6.37
CA TRP A 107 12.62 -23.13 -6.31
C TRP A 107 12.08 -24.06 -5.22
N ASN A 108 12.25 -25.37 -5.38
CA ASN A 108 11.76 -26.37 -4.42
C ASN A 108 12.78 -26.65 -3.33
N ASN A 109 14.02 -26.91 -3.69
CA ASN A 109 15.10 -27.21 -2.77
C ASN A 109 16.22 -26.18 -2.89
N LYS A 110 16.71 -25.67 -1.75
CA LYS A 110 17.76 -24.64 -1.75
C LYS A 110 19.12 -25.20 -2.21
N LEU A 111 19.41 -26.46 -1.91
CA LEU A 111 20.72 -27.08 -2.15
C LEU A 111 20.81 -27.78 -3.51
N ILE A 112 19.67 -28.17 -4.08
CA ILE A 112 19.63 -28.99 -5.31
C ILE A 112 18.95 -28.18 -6.40
N SER A 113 19.57 -28.05 -7.57
CA SER A 113 18.93 -27.49 -8.76
C SER A 113 17.90 -28.46 -9.32
N ASN A 114 16.75 -27.93 -9.76
CA ASN A 114 15.65 -28.70 -10.30
C ASN A 114 15.15 -28.03 -11.60
N ASP A 115 14.69 -28.81 -12.54
CA ASP A 115 14.13 -28.30 -13.82
C ASP A 115 12.87 -27.42 -13.62
N THR A 116 12.22 -27.53 -12.44
CA THR A 116 11.08 -26.67 -12.05
C THR A 116 11.50 -25.35 -11.40
N ASP A 117 12.77 -25.10 -11.23
CA ASP A 117 13.28 -23.84 -10.69
C ASP A 117 13.08 -22.72 -11.71
N VAL A 118 12.50 -21.60 -11.29
CA VAL A 118 12.20 -20.45 -12.15
C VAL A 118 12.96 -19.22 -11.67
N ILE A 119 13.66 -18.57 -12.59
CA ILE A 119 14.34 -17.28 -12.37
C ILE A 119 13.69 -16.25 -13.25
N ASN A 120 13.10 -15.21 -12.65
CA ASN A 120 12.48 -14.12 -13.39
C ASN A 120 13.54 -13.09 -13.77
N THR A 121 14.02 -13.15 -15.01
CA THR A 121 15.11 -12.30 -15.52
C THR A 121 14.64 -11.17 -16.43
N SER A 122 13.31 -11.06 -16.69
CA SER A 122 12.78 -10.03 -17.55
C SER A 122 13.05 -8.62 -16.98
N TYR A 123 13.09 -7.63 -17.85
CA TYR A 123 13.25 -6.24 -17.44
C TYR A 123 12.15 -5.79 -16.48
N GLN A 124 10.91 -6.23 -16.72
CA GLN A 124 9.74 -5.89 -15.90
C GLN A 124 9.88 -6.46 -14.49
N ASP A 125 10.23 -7.74 -14.36
CA ASP A 125 10.42 -8.40 -13.07
C ASP A 125 11.54 -7.75 -12.25
N ARG A 126 12.66 -7.43 -12.89
CA ARG A 126 13.78 -6.72 -12.24
C ARG A 126 13.34 -5.34 -11.76
N ARG A 127 12.61 -4.60 -12.58
CA ARG A 127 12.10 -3.28 -12.23
C ARG A 127 11.13 -3.35 -11.05
N GLN A 128 10.24 -4.34 -11.02
CA GLN A 128 9.31 -4.54 -9.91
C GLN A 128 10.04 -4.79 -8.59
N ILE A 129 11.01 -5.71 -8.56
CA ILE A 129 11.85 -5.98 -7.38
C ILE A 129 12.57 -4.71 -6.92
N GLN A 130 13.16 -3.94 -7.83
CA GLN A 130 13.87 -2.70 -7.48
C GLN A 130 12.92 -1.61 -6.96
N ASN A 131 11.71 -1.53 -7.48
CA ASN A 131 10.68 -0.61 -6.99
C ASN A 131 10.25 -0.99 -5.56
N LEU A 132 9.99 -2.27 -5.29
CA LEU A 132 9.63 -2.76 -3.97
C LEU A 132 10.75 -2.58 -2.93
N LEU A 133 12.01 -2.71 -3.33
CA LEU A 133 13.18 -2.41 -2.47
C LEU A 133 13.25 -0.95 -2.04
N LYS A 134 12.75 -0.03 -2.88
CA LYS A 134 12.76 1.43 -2.67
C LYS A 134 11.41 1.97 -2.17
N ALA A 135 10.39 1.13 -2.11
CA ALA A 135 9.04 1.55 -1.76
C ALA A 135 8.97 2.11 -0.33
N ASN A 136 7.95 2.93 -0.09
CA ASN A 136 7.65 3.45 1.23
C ASN A 136 7.38 2.28 2.19
N ARG A 137 7.89 2.38 3.41
CA ARG A 137 7.78 1.36 4.45
C ARG A 137 6.91 1.79 5.62
N LYS A 138 6.38 3.01 5.57
CA LYS A 138 5.61 3.60 6.66
C LYS A 138 4.19 3.88 6.20
N LEU A 139 3.23 3.27 6.89
CA LEU A 139 1.82 3.61 6.77
C LEU A 139 1.51 4.94 7.45
N VAL A 140 0.59 5.68 6.86
CA VAL A 140 -0.12 6.76 7.56
C VAL A 140 -0.89 6.14 8.72
N SER A 141 -0.81 6.77 9.90
CA SER A 141 -1.49 6.24 11.08
C SER A 141 -3.02 6.31 10.91
N THR A 142 -3.73 5.36 11.54
CA THR A 142 -5.20 5.39 11.54
C THR A 142 -5.76 6.65 12.19
N GLU A 143 -5.05 7.24 13.15
CA GLU A 143 -5.42 8.51 13.77
C GLU A 143 -5.32 9.68 12.77
N GLU A 144 -4.26 9.71 11.96
CA GLU A 144 -4.10 10.73 10.92
C GLU A 144 -5.13 10.57 9.81
N LEU A 145 -5.41 9.34 9.36
CA LEU A 145 -6.49 9.04 8.39
C LEU A 145 -7.85 9.49 8.94
N LYS A 146 -8.13 9.23 10.21
CA LYS A 146 -9.36 9.67 10.89
C LYS A 146 -9.49 11.19 10.88
N ASN A 147 -8.42 11.92 11.19
CA ASN A 147 -8.43 13.38 11.19
C ASN A 147 -8.66 13.95 9.78
N ILE A 148 -8.05 13.35 8.75
CA ILE A 148 -8.28 13.73 7.35
C ILE A 148 -9.74 13.46 6.96
N ALA A 149 -10.28 12.28 7.28
CA ALA A 149 -11.66 11.91 6.97
C ALA A 149 -12.67 12.85 7.65
N LEU A 150 -12.47 13.18 8.92
CA LEU A 150 -13.31 14.15 9.64
C LEU A 150 -13.27 15.54 9.00
N LYS A 151 -12.08 15.99 8.58
CA LYS A 151 -11.92 17.27 7.87
C LYS A 151 -12.67 17.27 6.54
N ASN A 152 -12.56 16.19 5.76
CA ASN A 152 -13.24 16.06 4.47
C ASN A 152 -14.76 16.11 4.64
N VAL A 153 -15.31 15.31 5.57
CA VAL A 153 -16.74 15.28 5.88
C VAL A 153 -17.24 16.65 6.36
N SER A 154 -16.47 17.32 7.24
CA SER A 154 -16.83 18.65 7.72
C SER A 154 -16.86 19.69 6.59
N SER A 155 -15.86 19.64 5.70
CA SER A 155 -15.81 20.53 4.53
C SER A 155 -16.96 20.28 3.56
N GLN A 156 -17.32 19.00 3.34
CA GLN A 156 -18.47 18.65 2.52
C GLN A 156 -19.79 19.17 3.13
N ALA A 157 -19.99 18.94 4.43
CA ALA A 157 -21.17 19.46 5.13
C ALA A 157 -21.32 20.99 4.99
N VAL A 158 -20.21 21.75 5.19
CA VAL A 158 -20.20 23.20 5.02
C VAL A 158 -20.56 23.60 3.59
N ASN A 159 -20.01 22.92 2.58
CA ASN A 159 -20.31 23.21 1.19
C ASN A 159 -21.80 22.97 0.86
N GLU A 160 -22.37 21.85 1.35
CA GLU A 160 -23.77 21.52 1.15
C GLU A 160 -24.71 22.50 1.84
N ILE A 161 -24.36 23.02 3.00
CA ILE A 161 -25.11 24.04 3.73
C ILE A 161 -25.03 25.40 3.01
N ASN A 162 -23.85 25.78 2.55
CA ASN A 162 -23.67 27.04 1.83
C ASN A 162 -24.41 27.06 0.47
N SER A 163 -24.65 25.91 -0.14
CA SER A 163 -25.43 25.76 -1.37
C SER A 163 -26.91 25.56 -1.13
N TYR A 164 -27.36 25.45 0.12
CA TYR A 164 -28.78 25.30 0.45
C TYR A 164 -29.57 26.58 0.17
N ASN A 165 -30.55 26.46 -0.67
CA ASN A 165 -31.50 27.53 -0.97
C ASN A 165 -32.91 27.13 -0.47
N PRO A 166 -33.43 27.77 0.59
CA PRO A 166 -34.73 27.40 1.14
C PRO A 166 -35.92 27.72 0.22
N GLU A 167 -35.72 28.43 -0.92
CA GLU A 167 -36.77 28.73 -1.87
C GLU A 167 -36.91 27.69 -3.00
N GLU A 168 -35.95 26.71 -3.06
CA GLU A 168 -35.92 25.67 -4.10
C GLU A 168 -36.33 24.29 -3.60
N ASP A 169 -36.56 24.13 -2.30
CA ASP A 169 -36.96 22.88 -1.64
C ASP A 169 -38.50 22.90 -1.26
#